data_8233b2cc5dcc2f9eff85d7bd1bccc1cc
#
_entry.id   8233b2cc5dcc2f9eff85d7bd1bccc1cc
#
_cell.length_a   1.000
_cell.length_b   1.000
_cell.length_c   1.000
_cell.angle_alpha   90.00
_cell.angle_beta   90.00
_cell.angle_gamma   90.00
#
_symmetry.space_group_name_H-M   'P 1'
#
loop_
_entity.id
_entity.type
_entity.pdbx_description
1 polymer ?
#
loop_
_entity_poly.entity_id
_entity_poly.type
_entity_poly.pdbx_seq_one_letter_code
_entity_poly.pdbx_strand_id
1 'polypeptide(L)'
;MIMKKLTDLEYLRLNTFQRLWYNIVLFVLGIPGWLASLVKAVGNGIAGAFRGIRNELTDCATTFTKGSWKTKVSYLVMGFGNIARGQVLRGLLFLAFESVFIVYMVTTGSYWLGKFRTLGDVPPGEVYNEVLDTYVRVNGDDSFKILLYGLLTILFIIAFVYTWRLNVKQNRISEEILATGKKLKSGKDDLRSVLDDQFHKTLLALPITGILVFTVIPILFMILVAFTNYDGAHDGYSNLFTWVGLSNFNELISSSSADANLSYTFGEILSWTLMWAFFATFTNYFLGMLVAILINKKGIHFKKLWRGILVLTIAVPQFISLLYVSKLFDTNGVVNAMLLKLGFIDQAIRFWENTTSARILVIVINIWVGIPYLMLVSTGILMNIPQDLYESSKIDGASVWQQYMKITLPYMLFVTGPYLLTQFIGNINNFNVIYLLTSGRPASPDLVTSGGSATTTDLLITWLFNITTGATSNYKLAAVIAIMIFVVVAVLSLIVYNVIPSTRNEEDYS
;
A
#
# COMPACT_ATOMS: atom_id res chain seq x y z
N MET A 1 -5.48 36.14 9.68
CA MET A 1 -6.85 36.44 10.15
C MET A 1 -7.41 35.10 10.68
N ILE A 2 -7.45 34.92 12.00
CA ILE A 2 -7.92 33.68 12.64
C ILE A 2 -9.45 33.72 12.53
N MET A 3 -10.03 32.94 11.64
CA MET A 3 -11.49 32.78 11.58
C MET A 3 -11.99 32.23 12.92
N LYS A 4 -12.85 32.99 13.59
CA LYS A 4 -13.52 32.58 14.82
C LYS A 4 -14.38 31.34 14.50
N LYS A 5 -14.19 30.25 15.24
CA LYS A 5 -15.08 29.09 15.13
C LYS A 5 -16.52 29.58 15.41
N LEU A 6 -17.41 29.33 14.46
CA LEU A 6 -18.84 29.63 14.64
C LEU A 6 -19.39 28.75 15.78
N THR A 7 -20.33 29.31 16.54
CA THR A 7 -21.13 28.52 17.48
C THR A 7 -22.09 27.61 16.73
N ASP A 8 -22.56 26.54 17.37
CA ASP A 8 -23.49 25.58 16.73
C ASP A 8 -24.75 26.25 16.17
N LEU A 9 -25.25 27.29 16.86
CA LEU A 9 -26.40 28.10 16.40
C LEU A 9 -26.08 28.92 15.17
N GLU A 10 -24.89 29.54 15.10
CA GLU A 10 -24.44 30.31 13.92
C GLU A 10 -24.20 29.36 12.72
N TYR A 11 -23.62 28.19 12.95
CA TYR A 11 -23.43 27.14 11.92
C TYR A 11 -24.78 26.64 11.36
N LEU A 12 -25.77 26.43 12.22
CA LEU A 12 -27.11 25.99 11.81
C LEU A 12 -27.86 27.03 10.97
N ARG A 13 -27.52 28.32 11.10
CA ARG A 13 -28.10 29.41 10.29
C ARG A 13 -27.53 29.51 8.88
N LEU A 14 -26.38 28.88 8.61
CA LEU A 14 -25.77 28.89 7.30
C LEU A 14 -26.58 28.01 6.32
N ASN A 15 -26.65 28.43 5.06
CA ASN A 15 -27.19 27.59 3.99
C ASN A 15 -26.20 26.45 3.64
N THR A 16 -26.67 25.46 2.89
CA THR A 16 -25.89 24.24 2.58
C THR A 16 -24.54 24.56 1.92
N PHE A 17 -24.50 25.55 1.01
CA PHE A 17 -23.28 25.97 0.34
C PHE A 17 -22.30 26.67 1.28
N GLN A 18 -22.81 27.53 2.16
CA GLN A 18 -22.01 28.23 3.16
C GLN A 18 -21.44 27.26 4.20
N ARG A 19 -22.20 26.21 4.60
CA ARG A 19 -21.69 25.14 5.49
C ARG A 19 -20.59 24.36 4.82
N LEU A 20 -20.76 23.97 3.55
CA LEU A 20 -19.74 23.27 2.78
C LEU A 20 -18.45 24.10 2.70
N TRP A 21 -18.58 25.38 2.33
CA TRP A 21 -17.45 26.30 2.25
C TRP A 21 -16.74 26.49 3.60
N TYR A 22 -17.51 26.69 4.66
CA TYR A 22 -16.99 26.83 6.02
C TYR A 22 -16.21 25.57 6.45
N ASN A 23 -16.74 24.39 6.19
CA ASN A 23 -16.08 23.13 6.50
C ASN A 23 -14.79 22.92 5.68
N ILE A 24 -14.80 23.28 4.39
CA ILE A 24 -13.60 23.26 3.55
C ILE A 24 -12.53 24.22 4.10
N VAL A 25 -12.91 25.44 4.44
CA VAL A 25 -11.98 26.42 4.99
C VAL A 25 -11.42 25.99 6.35
N LEU A 26 -12.26 25.46 7.24
CA LEU A 26 -11.81 24.91 8.53
C LEU A 26 -10.86 23.73 8.33
N PHE A 27 -11.15 22.88 7.35
CA PHE A 27 -10.29 21.76 6.99
C PHE A 27 -8.90 22.25 6.53
N VAL A 28 -8.87 23.17 5.56
CA VAL A 28 -7.62 23.73 5.03
C VAL A 28 -6.82 24.44 6.12
N LEU A 29 -7.47 25.23 6.97
CA LEU A 29 -6.83 25.89 8.11
C LEU A 29 -6.37 24.90 9.20
N GLY A 30 -7.00 23.74 9.29
CA GLY A 30 -6.64 22.67 10.21
C GLY A 30 -5.40 21.86 9.79
N ILE A 31 -5.07 21.85 8.49
CA ILE A 31 -3.94 21.05 7.94
C ILE A 31 -2.60 21.33 8.66
N PRO A 32 -2.17 22.60 8.89
CA PRO A 32 -0.90 22.85 9.61
C PRO A 32 -0.91 22.30 11.03
N GLY A 33 -2.02 22.44 11.75
CA GLY A 33 -2.19 21.90 13.11
C GLY A 33 -2.17 20.36 13.11
N TRP A 34 -2.79 19.74 12.13
CA TRP A 34 -2.79 18.30 11.96
C TRP A 34 -1.39 17.77 11.60
N LEU A 35 -0.67 18.43 10.67
CA LEU A 35 0.72 18.09 10.34
C LEU A 35 1.63 18.20 11.57
N ALA A 36 1.48 19.26 12.36
CA ALA A 36 2.22 19.42 13.61
C ALA A 36 1.90 18.30 14.62
N SER A 37 0.62 17.90 14.72
CA SER A 37 0.22 16.77 15.58
C SER A 37 0.78 15.44 15.10
N LEU A 38 0.87 15.23 13.79
CA LEU A 38 1.44 14.05 13.17
C LEU A 38 2.96 13.96 13.43
N VAL A 39 3.68 15.07 13.23
CA VAL A 39 5.11 15.15 13.58
C VAL A 39 5.32 14.88 15.08
N LYS A 40 4.48 15.45 15.95
CA LYS A 40 4.53 15.18 17.39
C LYS A 40 4.21 13.71 17.73
N ALA A 41 3.23 13.11 17.05
CA ALA A 41 2.88 11.70 17.22
C ALA A 41 4.03 10.77 16.80
N VAL A 42 4.67 11.05 15.66
CA VAL A 42 5.87 10.34 15.20
C VAL A 42 7.00 10.51 16.20
N GLY A 43 7.26 11.75 16.65
CA GLY A 43 8.29 12.03 17.69
C GLY A 43 8.01 11.29 18.99
N ASN A 44 6.77 11.27 19.45
CA ASN A 44 6.35 10.52 20.63
C ASN A 44 6.47 9.00 20.43
N GLY A 45 6.15 8.50 19.23
CA GLY A 45 6.33 7.11 18.83
C GLY A 45 7.81 6.68 18.90
N ILE A 46 8.70 7.49 18.32
CA ILE A 46 10.15 7.28 18.37
C ILE A 46 10.64 7.32 19.83
N ALA A 47 10.25 8.32 20.60
CA ALA A 47 10.62 8.42 22.03
C ALA A 47 10.05 7.26 22.86
N GLY A 48 8.86 6.77 22.50
CA GLY A 48 8.25 5.57 23.07
C GLY A 48 9.04 4.30 22.76
N ALA A 49 9.48 4.15 21.52
CA ALA A 49 10.33 3.03 21.09
C ALA A 49 11.68 3.04 21.84
N PHE A 50 12.34 4.20 21.95
CA PHE A 50 13.58 4.33 22.74
C PHE A 50 13.37 3.99 24.23
N ARG A 51 12.28 4.45 24.82
CA ARG A 51 11.91 4.08 26.21
C ARG A 51 11.64 2.57 26.32
N GLY A 52 10.95 1.99 25.34
CA GLY A 52 10.73 0.55 25.27
C GLY A 52 12.03 -0.23 25.22
N ILE A 53 12.95 0.11 24.32
CA ILE A 53 14.28 -0.50 24.21
C ILE A 53 15.06 -0.37 25.54
N ARG A 54 15.07 0.83 26.13
CA ARG A 54 15.74 1.05 27.42
C ARG A 54 15.16 0.16 28.52
N ASN A 55 13.85 0.07 28.65
CA ASN A 55 13.18 -0.77 29.63
C ASN A 55 13.51 -2.25 29.42
N GLU A 56 13.53 -2.69 28.16
CA GLU A 56 13.90 -4.05 27.78
C GLU A 56 15.35 -4.38 28.14
N LEU A 57 16.29 -3.45 27.86
CA LEU A 57 17.70 -3.60 28.25
C LEU A 57 17.87 -3.65 29.78
N THR A 58 17.16 -2.79 30.51
CA THR A 58 17.15 -2.80 31.96
C THR A 58 16.61 -4.10 32.53
N ASP A 59 15.56 -4.62 31.89
CA ASP A 59 14.93 -5.88 32.25
C ASP A 59 15.85 -7.09 31.99
N CYS A 60 16.58 -7.09 30.86
CA CYS A 60 17.63 -8.07 30.62
C CYS A 60 18.73 -7.99 31.67
N ALA A 61 19.25 -6.79 31.98
CA ALA A 61 20.33 -6.61 32.96
C ALA A 61 19.91 -7.07 34.37
N THR A 62 18.68 -6.73 34.78
CA THR A 62 18.15 -7.17 36.09
C THR A 62 17.92 -8.67 36.13
N THR A 63 17.45 -9.28 35.05
CA THR A 63 17.29 -10.73 34.96
C THR A 63 18.64 -11.45 35.00
N PHE A 64 19.67 -10.89 34.40
CA PHE A 64 21.03 -11.44 34.48
C PHE A 64 21.60 -11.35 35.90
N THR A 65 21.49 -10.18 36.56
CA THR A 65 22.07 -9.94 37.88
C THR A 65 21.37 -10.76 39.00
N LYS A 66 20.04 -10.79 38.97
CA LYS A 66 19.21 -11.47 39.98
C LYS A 66 18.95 -12.95 39.67
N GLY A 67 19.09 -13.36 38.42
CA GLY A 67 18.80 -14.72 37.99
C GLY A 67 19.78 -15.77 38.56
N SER A 68 19.29 -17.00 38.67
CA SER A 68 20.10 -18.14 39.04
C SER A 68 21.18 -18.45 37.97
N TRP A 69 22.16 -19.27 38.34
CA TRP A 69 23.19 -19.68 37.39
C TRP A 69 22.62 -20.30 36.11
N LYS A 70 21.52 -21.06 36.21
CA LYS A 70 20.83 -21.65 35.04
C LYS A 70 20.33 -20.60 34.08
N THR A 71 19.81 -19.49 34.58
CA THR A 71 19.38 -18.34 33.75
C THR A 71 20.58 -17.62 33.15
N LYS A 72 21.65 -17.40 33.92
CA LYS A 72 22.87 -16.74 33.42
C LYS A 72 23.51 -17.52 32.25
N VAL A 73 23.60 -18.82 32.36
CA VAL A 73 24.10 -19.68 31.26
C VAL A 73 23.20 -19.60 30.00
N SER A 74 21.89 -19.42 30.19
CA SER A 74 20.94 -19.27 29.07
C SER A 74 21.11 -17.98 28.23
N TYR A 75 21.92 -17.04 28.70
CA TYR A 75 22.29 -15.86 27.90
C TYR A 75 23.31 -16.21 26.80
N LEU A 76 24.12 -17.21 27.04
CA LEU A 76 25.15 -17.69 26.09
C LEU A 76 24.67 -18.91 25.30
N VAL A 77 23.94 -19.82 25.94
CA VAL A 77 23.39 -21.03 25.32
C VAL A 77 21.88 -21.01 25.50
N MET A 78 21.18 -20.63 24.45
CA MET A 78 19.72 -20.47 24.48
C MET A 78 19.06 -21.81 24.83
N GLY A 79 18.05 -21.76 25.69
CA GLY A 79 17.31 -22.95 26.10
C GLY A 79 17.95 -23.77 27.22
N PHE A 80 19.22 -23.53 27.57
CA PHE A 80 19.89 -24.28 28.65
C PHE A 80 19.11 -24.22 29.97
N GLY A 81 18.69 -23.04 30.38
CA GLY A 81 17.93 -22.85 31.62
C GLY A 81 16.56 -23.54 31.61
N ASN A 82 15.94 -23.68 30.42
CA ASN A 82 14.70 -24.42 30.25
C ASN A 82 14.94 -25.93 30.41
N ILE A 83 15.97 -26.46 29.75
CA ILE A 83 16.36 -27.90 29.86
C ILE A 83 16.70 -28.22 31.31
N ALA A 84 17.54 -27.42 31.97
CA ALA A 84 17.95 -27.61 33.34
C ALA A 84 16.81 -27.53 34.39
N ARG A 85 15.63 -27.02 33.99
CA ARG A 85 14.40 -26.97 34.80
C ARG A 85 13.34 -27.98 34.33
N GLY A 86 13.68 -28.90 33.45
CA GLY A 86 12.78 -29.95 32.95
C GLY A 86 11.89 -29.59 31.79
N GLN A 87 12.01 -28.39 31.23
CA GLN A 87 11.28 -27.95 30.02
C GLN A 87 12.09 -28.31 28.75
N VAL A 88 12.33 -29.59 28.53
CA VAL A 88 13.29 -30.11 27.53
C VAL A 88 12.88 -29.68 26.10
N LEU A 89 11.61 -29.85 25.71
CA LEU A 89 11.13 -29.51 24.37
C LEU A 89 11.37 -28.03 24.03
N ARG A 90 10.97 -27.16 24.93
CA ARG A 90 11.13 -25.70 24.76
C ARG A 90 12.60 -25.31 24.68
N GLY A 91 13.43 -25.88 25.56
CA GLY A 91 14.86 -25.62 25.55
C GLY A 91 15.56 -26.11 24.29
N LEU A 92 15.19 -27.30 23.78
CA LEU A 92 15.73 -27.81 22.53
C LEU A 92 15.35 -26.95 21.32
N LEU A 93 14.14 -26.39 21.29
CA LEU A 93 13.73 -25.45 20.22
C LEU A 93 14.57 -24.17 20.21
N PHE A 94 14.84 -23.59 21.39
CA PHE A 94 15.74 -22.43 21.50
C PHE A 94 17.17 -22.76 21.08
N LEU A 95 17.70 -23.89 21.52
CA LEU A 95 19.04 -24.33 21.17
C LEU A 95 19.18 -24.64 19.69
N ALA A 96 18.19 -25.29 19.08
CA ALA A 96 18.18 -25.58 17.65
C ALA A 96 18.17 -24.29 16.83
N PHE A 97 17.35 -23.29 17.21
CA PHE A 97 17.31 -22.00 16.53
C PHE A 97 18.66 -21.27 16.63
N GLU A 98 19.30 -21.24 17.81
CA GLU A 98 20.64 -20.67 18.00
C GLU A 98 21.68 -21.38 17.15
N SER A 99 21.67 -22.71 17.14
CA SER A 99 22.59 -23.51 16.32
C SER A 99 22.46 -23.23 14.83
N VAL A 100 21.21 -23.14 14.33
CA VAL A 100 20.94 -22.76 12.91
C VAL A 100 21.46 -21.37 12.63
N PHE A 101 21.23 -20.41 13.54
CA PHE A 101 21.73 -19.04 13.39
C PHE A 101 23.26 -18.99 13.33
N ILE A 102 23.94 -19.66 14.27
CA ILE A 102 25.42 -19.68 14.31
C ILE A 102 25.99 -20.32 13.04
N VAL A 103 25.46 -21.48 12.64
CA VAL A 103 25.90 -22.16 11.40
C VAL A 103 25.70 -21.25 10.20
N TYR A 104 24.53 -20.62 10.06
CA TYR A 104 24.24 -19.67 8.97
C TYR A 104 25.23 -18.50 8.97
N MET A 105 25.46 -17.88 10.14
CA MET A 105 26.38 -16.73 10.22
C MET A 105 27.82 -17.09 9.89
N VAL A 106 28.29 -18.26 10.33
CA VAL A 106 29.65 -18.72 10.05
C VAL A 106 29.84 -19.13 8.59
N THR A 107 28.86 -19.78 7.99
CA THR A 107 28.97 -20.30 6.60
C THR A 107 28.67 -19.27 5.55
N THR A 108 27.71 -18.35 5.79
CA THR A 108 27.14 -17.53 4.72
C THR A 108 26.83 -16.10 5.17
N GLY A 109 26.22 -15.91 6.32
CA GLY A 109 25.66 -14.64 6.73
C GLY A 109 26.70 -13.54 6.93
N SER A 110 27.86 -13.88 7.51
CA SER A 110 28.97 -12.92 7.71
C SER A 110 29.53 -12.38 6.40
N TYR A 111 29.59 -13.21 5.35
CA TYR A 111 30.00 -12.78 4.02
C TYR A 111 29.03 -11.74 3.44
N TRP A 112 27.73 -12.04 3.42
CA TRP A 112 26.72 -11.13 2.89
C TRP A 112 26.63 -9.82 3.67
N LEU A 113 26.72 -9.91 5.00
CA LEU A 113 26.70 -8.72 5.87
C LEU A 113 27.95 -7.85 5.68
N GLY A 114 29.12 -8.47 5.52
CA GLY A 114 30.37 -7.75 5.27
C GLY A 114 30.36 -6.98 3.95
N LYS A 115 29.82 -7.59 2.89
CA LYS A 115 29.69 -6.97 1.57
C LYS A 115 28.49 -6.00 1.44
N PHE A 116 27.52 -6.05 2.35
CA PHE A 116 26.30 -5.22 2.28
C PHE A 116 26.58 -3.71 2.29
N ARG A 117 27.67 -3.30 2.91
CA ARG A 117 28.07 -1.89 2.98
C ARG A 117 28.48 -1.33 1.63
N THR A 118 29.19 -2.10 0.81
CA THR A 118 29.75 -1.68 -0.49
C THR A 118 28.90 -2.15 -1.67
N LEU A 119 28.06 -3.18 -1.46
CA LEU A 119 27.32 -3.91 -2.48
C LEU A 119 28.21 -4.65 -3.48
N GLY A 120 29.45 -4.93 -3.10
CA GLY A 120 30.46 -5.60 -3.90
C GLY A 120 31.60 -4.69 -4.32
N ASP A 121 32.79 -5.24 -4.36
CA ASP A 121 34.01 -4.49 -4.67
C ASP A 121 34.75 -5.08 -5.89
N VAL A 122 34.48 -6.34 -6.21
CA VAL A 122 35.18 -7.08 -7.26
C VAL A 122 34.21 -7.41 -8.38
N PRO A 123 34.26 -6.73 -9.53
CA PRO A 123 33.45 -7.11 -10.67
C PRO A 123 33.91 -8.49 -11.20
N PRO A 124 32.96 -9.30 -11.72
CA PRO A 124 33.34 -10.55 -12.41
C PRO A 124 34.17 -10.21 -13.66
N GLY A 125 35.20 -11.01 -13.90
CA GLY A 125 36.09 -10.77 -15.01
C GLY A 125 37.17 -11.85 -15.11
N GLU A 126 38.11 -11.65 -16.03
CA GLU A 126 39.27 -12.48 -16.16
C GLU A 126 40.43 -11.76 -15.49
N VAL A 127 41.05 -12.41 -14.50
CA VAL A 127 42.25 -11.93 -13.80
C VAL A 127 43.41 -12.82 -14.18
N TYR A 128 44.53 -12.20 -14.54
CA TYR A 128 45.74 -12.94 -14.82
C TYR A 128 46.27 -13.59 -13.55
N ASN A 129 46.43 -14.90 -13.59
CA ASN A 129 46.97 -15.67 -12.49
C ASN A 129 48.45 -15.98 -12.77
N GLU A 130 49.36 -15.35 -12.04
CA GLU A 130 50.82 -15.51 -12.20
C GLU A 130 51.30 -16.95 -11.97
N VAL A 131 50.57 -17.77 -11.17
CA VAL A 131 50.94 -19.14 -10.88
C VAL A 131 50.62 -20.07 -12.03
N LEU A 132 49.49 -19.79 -12.72
CA LEU A 132 49.00 -20.61 -13.84
C LEU A 132 49.42 -20.01 -15.21
N ASP A 133 50.09 -18.85 -15.23
CA ASP A 133 50.50 -18.13 -16.44
C ASP A 133 49.36 -17.97 -17.46
N THR A 134 48.13 -17.74 -16.95
CA THR A 134 46.93 -17.61 -17.78
C THR A 134 45.88 -16.73 -17.12
N TYR A 135 44.95 -16.24 -17.93
CA TYR A 135 43.76 -15.54 -17.41
C TYR A 135 42.76 -16.54 -16.83
N VAL A 136 42.47 -16.39 -15.57
CA VAL A 136 41.47 -17.20 -14.85
C VAL A 136 40.22 -16.36 -14.63
N ARG A 137 39.07 -16.93 -14.98
CA ARG A 137 37.79 -16.31 -14.73
C ARG A 137 37.51 -16.25 -13.22
N VAL A 138 37.40 -15.06 -12.67
CA VAL A 138 37.04 -14.81 -11.29
C VAL A 138 35.52 -14.59 -11.23
N ASN A 139 34.83 -15.38 -10.42
CA ASN A 139 33.45 -15.12 -10.07
C ASN A 139 33.45 -13.89 -9.15
N GLY A 140 33.15 -12.71 -9.71
CA GLY A 140 33.08 -11.47 -8.95
C GLY A 140 31.86 -11.42 -8.02
N ASP A 141 31.73 -10.27 -7.38
CA ASP A 141 30.56 -9.96 -6.53
C ASP A 141 29.31 -9.76 -7.40
N ASP A 142 28.15 -10.03 -6.83
CA ASP A 142 26.84 -9.82 -7.42
C ASP A 142 26.04 -8.89 -6.49
N SER A 143 25.94 -7.62 -6.87
CA SER A 143 25.32 -6.59 -6.02
C SER A 143 23.86 -6.89 -5.70
N PHE A 144 23.11 -7.50 -6.64
CA PHE A 144 21.73 -7.88 -6.42
C PHE A 144 21.60 -8.96 -5.33
N LYS A 145 22.43 -10.00 -5.40
CA LYS A 145 22.46 -11.04 -4.38
C LYS A 145 22.93 -10.52 -3.04
N ILE A 146 23.96 -9.65 -3.05
CA ILE A 146 24.47 -9.02 -1.82
C ILE A 146 23.38 -8.19 -1.15
N LEU A 147 22.63 -7.39 -1.91
CA LEU A 147 21.51 -6.61 -1.38
C LEU A 147 20.42 -7.50 -0.81
N LEU A 148 20.01 -8.54 -1.54
CA LEU A 148 18.96 -9.46 -1.12
C LEU A 148 19.36 -10.29 0.10
N TYR A 149 20.49 -10.99 0.02
CA TYR A 149 20.93 -11.87 1.11
C TYR A 149 21.43 -11.07 2.32
N GLY A 150 22.00 -9.88 2.09
CA GLY A 150 22.34 -8.94 3.16
C GLY A 150 21.10 -8.49 3.93
N LEU A 151 20.02 -8.11 3.23
CA LEU A 151 18.72 -7.80 3.85
C LEU A 151 18.17 -9.00 4.64
N LEU A 152 18.17 -10.20 4.04
CA LEU A 152 17.70 -11.42 4.71
C LEU A 152 18.55 -11.73 5.95
N THR A 153 19.86 -11.51 5.90
CA THR A 153 20.76 -11.67 7.05
C THR A 153 20.42 -10.70 8.17
N ILE A 154 20.17 -9.43 7.85
CA ILE A 154 19.75 -8.42 8.83
C ILE A 154 18.42 -8.83 9.49
N LEU A 155 17.45 -9.26 8.70
CA LEU A 155 16.15 -9.73 9.23
C LEU A 155 16.32 -10.98 10.10
N PHE A 156 17.22 -11.88 9.74
CA PHE A 156 17.52 -13.07 10.55
C PHE A 156 18.22 -12.71 11.86
N ILE A 157 19.13 -11.71 11.87
CA ILE A 157 19.72 -11.15 13.09
C ILE A 157 18.62 -10.55 13.99
N ILE A 158 17.69 -9.79 13.43
CA ILE A 158 16.56 -9.23 14.19
C ILE A 158 15.70 -10.35 14.80
N ALA A 159 15.39 -11.40 14.04
CA ALA A 159 14.66 -12.56 14.52
C ALA A 159 15.44 -13.32 15.61
N PHE A 160 16.76 -13.42 15.49
CA PHE A 160 17.62 -14.01 16.51
C PHE A 160 17.59 -13.21 17.80
N VAL A 161 17.80 -11.89 17.74
CA VAL A 161 17.76 -11.01 18.92
C VAL A 161 16.38 -11.08 19.60
N TYR A 162 15.30 -11.11 18.83
CA TYR A 162 13.95 -11.26 19.36
C TYR A 162 13.77 -12.62 20.07
N THR A 163 14.20 -13.70 19.44
CA THR A 163 14.10 -15.06 20.02
C THR A 163 15.00 -15.21 21.26
N TRP A 164 16.20 -14.63 21.24
CA TRP A 164 17.08 -14.57 22.39
C TRP A 164 16.39 -13.82 23.55
N ARG A 165 15.74 -12.72 23.27
CA ARG A 165 14.96 -11.97 24.25
C ARG A 165 13.80 -12.77 24.82
N LEU A 166 13.09 -13.54 23.98
CA LEU A 166 12.05 -14.47 24.43
C LEU A 166 12.62 -15.55 25.37
N ASN A 167 13.80 -16.11 25.05
CA ASN A 167 14.47 -17.07 25.91
C ASN A 167 14.81 -16.48 27.28
N VAL A 168 15.35 -15.26 27.33
CA VAL A 168 15.65 -14.56 28.62
C VAL A 168 14.37 -14.36 29.44
N LYS A 169 13.32 -13.81 28.82
CA LYS A 169 12.03 -13.58 29.47
C LYS A 169 11.41 -14.89 30.00
N GLN A 170 11.51 -15.95 29.22
CA GLN A 170 10.97 -17.26 29.59
C GLN A 170 11.71 -17.86 30.79
N ASN A 171 13.02 -17.67 30.84
CA ASN A 171 13.82 -18.11 32.02
C ASN A 171 13.45 -17.36 33.27
N ARG A 172 13.23 -16.04 33.22
CA ARG A 172 12.73 -15.24 34.35
C ARG A 172 11.38 -15.73 34.84
N ILE A 173 10.40 -15.87 33.96
CA ILE A 173 9.07 -16.38 34.28
C ILE A 173 9.15 -17.76 34.94
N SER A 174 10.03 -18.63 34.43
CA SER A 174 10.23 -19.95 35.03
C SER A 174 10.78 -19.88 36.46
N GLU A 175 11.69 -18.94 36.76
CA GLU A 175 12.17 -18.70 38.14
C GLU A 175 11.08 -18.17 39.06
N GLU A 176 10.31 -17.20 38.60
CA GLU A 176 9.19 -16.62 39.34
C GLU A 176 8.14 -17.70 39.73
N ILE A 177 7.81 -18.59 38.76
CA ILE A 177 6.87 -19.70 39.00
C ILE A 177 7.44 -20.67 40.04
N LEU A 178 8.72 -21.06 39.94
CA LEU A 178 9.36 -21.95 40.90
C LEU A 178 9.47 -21.34 42.28
N ALA A 179 9.72 -20.04 42.37
CA ALA A 179 9.77 -19.31 43.65
C ALA A 179 8.41 -19.31 44.38
N THR A 180 7.30 -19.40 43.65
CA THR A 180 5.95 -19.55 44.22
C THR A 180 5.59 -21.02 44.57
N GLY A 181 6.52 -21.95 44.44
CA GLY A 181 6.29 -23.39 44.73
C GLY A 181 5.45 -24.12 43.68
N LYS A 182 5.12 -23.49 42.54
CA LYS A 182 4.35 -24.08 41.49
C LYS A 182 5.25 -24.88 40.53
N LYS A 183 4.69 -25.96 39.96
CA LYS A 183 5.38 -26.75 38.94
C LYS A 183 5.35 -26.03 37.57
N LEU A 184 6.45 -26.14 36.81
CA LEU A 184 6.51 -25.65 35.43
C LEU A 184 5.68 -26.54 34.51
N LYS A 185 5.12 -25.95 33.45
CA LYS A 185 4.43 -26.69 32.39
C LYS A 185 5.42 -27.67 31.73
N SER A 186 4.97 -28.89 31.50
CA SER A 186 5.76 -29.90 30.79
C SER A 186 5.71 -29.66 29.27
N GLY A 187 6.59 -30.33 28.51
CA GLY A 187 6.56 -30.24 27.05
C GLY A 187 5.24 -30.73 26.41
N LYS A 188 4.54 -31.70 27.09
CA LYS A 188 3.20 -32.13 26.66
C LYS A 188 2.16 -31.01 26.89
N ASP A 189 2.24 -30.31 28.01
CA ASP A 189 1.34 -29.19 28.29
C ASP A 189 1.59 -28.01 27.35
N ASP A 190 2.85 -27.79 26.95
CA ASP A 190 3.21 -26.78 25.97
C ASP A 190 2.60 -27.12 24.58
N LEU A 191 2.75 -28.39 24.14
CA LEU A 191 2.19 -28.84 22.87
C LEU A 191 0.65 -28.74 22.89
N ARG A 192 0.01 -29.12 23.99
CA ARG A 192 -1.42 -28.99 24.16
C ARG A 192 -1.86 -27.52 24.17
N SER A 193 -1.12 -26.62 24.82
CA SER A 193 -1.44 -25.20 24.84
C SER A 193 -1.35 -24.54 23.44
N VAL A 194 -0.49 -25.01 22.55
CA VAL A 194 -0.39 -24.57 21.16
C VAL A 194 -1.66 -24.91 20.37
N LEU A 195 -2.31 -26.04 20.70
CA LEU A 195 -3.52 -26.52 20.04
C LEU A 195 -4.82 -26.08 20.75
N ASP A 196 -4.72 -25.52 21.96
CA ASP A 196 -5.87 -25.11 22.79
C ASP A 196 -5.77 -23.61 23.15
N ASP A 197 -5.14 -23.28 24.28
CA ASP A 197 -5.06 -21.90 24.80
C ASP A 197 -4.46 -20.88 23.81
N GLN A 198 -3.48 -21.31 22.99
CA GLN A 198 -2.76 -20.46 22.02
C GLN A 198 -3.11 -20.76 20.57
N PHE A 199 -4.21 -21.49 20.34
CA PHE A 199 -4.63 -21.87 18.99
C PHE A 199 -4.71 -20.69 18.03
N HIS A 200 -5.19 -19.54 18.48
CA HIS A 200 -5.24 -18.32 17.70
C HIS A 200 -3.87 -17.88 17.16
N LYS A 201 -2.79 -18.06 17.94
CA LYS A 201 -1.42 -17.73 17.49
C LYS A 201 -0.93 -18.74 16.47
N THR A 202 -1.23 -20.01 16.69
CA THR A 202 -0.86 -21.11 15.78
C THR A 202 -1.57 -20.93 14.44
N LEU A 203 -2.87 -20.63 14.46
CA LEU A 203 -3.67 -20.38 13.26
C LEU A 203 -3.14 -19.18 12.46
N LEU A 204 -2.77 -18.11 13.13
CA LEU A 204 -2.25 -16.90 12.49
C LEU A 204 -0.78 -17.00 12.07
N ALA A 205 -0.02 -17.95 12.58
CA ALA A 205 1.41 -18.07 12.29
C ALA A 205 1.69 -18.24 10.79
N LEU A 206 0.94 -19.11 10.11
CA LEU A 206 1.13 -19.37 8.68
C LEU A 206 0.78 -18.14 7.80
N PRO A 207 -0.39 -17.49 7.94
CA PRO A 207 -0.69 -16.26 7.22
C PRO A 207 0.30 -15.12 7.50
N ILE A 208 0.70 -14.91 8.76
CA ILE A 208 1.68 -13.87 9.13
C ILE A 208 3.03 -14.16 8.47
N THR A 209 3.51 -15.41 8.52
CA THR A 209 4.75 -15.79 7.85
C THR A 209 4.66 -15.56 6.33
N GLY A 210 3.52 -15.91 5.71
CA GLY A 210 3.27 -15.62 4.30
C GLY A 210 3.37 -14.13 3.98
N ILE A 211 2.74 -13.28 4.77
CA ILE A 211 2.82 -11.81 4.61
C ILE A 211 4.27 -11.33 4.78
N LEU A 212 4.99 -11.81 5.78
CA LEU A 212 6.38 -11.41 6.01
C LEU A 212 7.27 -11.79 4.82
N VAL A 213 7.16 -13.03 4.33
CA VAL A 213 8.03 -13.53 3.26
C VAL A 213 7.66 -12.96 1.89
N PHE A 214 6.37 -12.92 1.54
CA PHE A 214 5.93 -12.59 0.18
C PHE A 214 5.50 -11.12 0.01
N THR A 215 5.36 -10.36 1.10
CA THR A 215 4.98 -8.95 1.03
C THR A 215 6.03 -8.05 1.65
N VAL A 216 6.38 -8.27 2.92
CA VAL A 216 7.27 -7.35 3.64
C VAL A 216 8.69 -7.39 3.09
N ILE A 217 9.27 -8.58 2.85
CA ILE A 217 10.64 -8.69 2.34
C ILE A 217 10.79 -8.04 0.95
N PRO A 218 9.93 -8.31 -0.06
CA PRO A 218 10.01 -7.62 -1.35
C PRO A 218 9.84 -6.10 -1.23
N ILE A 219 8.97 -5.59 -0.36
CA ILE A 219 8.81 -4.15 -0.14
C ILE A 219 10.09 -3.55 0.45
N LEU A 220 10.69 -4.18 1.47
CA LEU A 220 11.94 -3.72 2.06
C LEU A 220 13.08 -3.73 1.02
N PHE A 221 13.16 -4.77 0.19
CA PHE A 221 14.12 -4.85 -0.90
C PHE A 221 13.93 -3.69 -1.90
N MET A 222 12.70 -3.44 -2.35
CA MET A 222 12.37 -2.31 -3.23
C MET A 222 12.75 -0.96 -2.59
N ILE A 223 12.47 -0.78 -1.29
CA ILE A 223 12.88 0.44 -0.58
C ILE A 223 14.40 0.61 -0.62
N LEU A 224 15.18 -0.46 -0.41
CA LEU A 224 16.63 -0.39 -0.48
C LEU A 224 17.13 -0.05 -1.89
N VAL A 225 16.53 -0.60 -2.93
CA VAL A 225 16.84 -0.28 -4.34
C VAL A 225 16.72 1.21 -4.62
N ALA A 226 15.76 1.92 -4.03
CA ALA A 226 15.60 3.37 -4.21
C ALA A 226 16.85 4.20 -3.76
N PHE A 227 17.68 3.63 -2.90
CA PHE A 227 18.91 4.27 -2.40
C PHE A 227 20.18 3.82 -3.16
N THR A 228 20.03 3.04 -4.24
CA THR A 228 21.14 2.55 -5.08
C THR A 228 21.07 3.17 -6.47
N ASN A 229 22.11 2.97 -7.27
CA ASN A 229 22.10 3.33 -8.70
C ASN A 229 21.68 2.17 -9.61
N TYR A 230 20.93 1.20 -9.09
CA TYR A 230 20.48 0.03 -9.85
C TYR A 230 19.56 0.40 -11.01
N ASP A 231 20.00 0.11 -12.24
CA ASP A 231 19.28 0.30 -13.49
C ASP A 231 19.69 -0.76 -14.52
N GLY A 232 19.17 -0.69 -15.74
CA GLY A 232 19.47 -1.65 -16.80
C GLY A 232 20.96 -1.70 -17.20
N ALA A 233 21.72 -0.63 -16.99
CA ALA A 233 23.15 -0.63 -17.23
C ALA A 233 23.93 -1.39 -16.13
N HIS A 234 23.36 -1.49 -14.94
CA HIS A 234 23.90 -2.20 -13.80
C HIS A 234 23.18 -3.55 -13.56
N ASP A 235 22.32 -3.97 -14.48
CA ASP A 235 21.65 -5.28 -14.42
C ASP A 235 22.56 -6.35 -15.04
N GLY A 236 22.60 -7.50 -14.36
CA GLY A 236 23.40 -8.63 -14.79
C GLY A 236 24.70 -8.80 -14.01
N TYR A 237 25.39 -9.88 -14.36
CA TYR A 237 26.52 -10.42 -13.60
C TYR A 237 27.81 -9.58 -13.65
N SER A 238 27.91 -8.63 -14.60
CA SER A 238 29.16 -7.91 -14.85
C SER A 238 29.21 -6.50 -14.29
N ASN A 239 28.09 -5.92 -13.89
CA ASN A 239 28.02 -4.51 -13.50
C ASN A 239 27.53 -4.37 -12.05
N LEU A 240 28.44 -3.94 -11.19
CA LEU A 240 28.12 -3.68 -9.80
C LEU A 240 27.38 -2.36 -9.66
N PHE A 241 26.38 -2.32 -8.80
CA PHE A 241 25.73 -1.09 -8.37
C PHE A 241 26.11 -0.75 -6.92
N THR A 242 25.96 0.52 -6.54
CA THR A 242 26.39 1.05 -5.25
C THR A 242 25.31 1.88 -4.58
N TRP A 243 25.53 2.21 -3.29
CA TRP A 243 24.67 3.12 -2.56
C TRP A 243 24.89 4.57 -3.02
N VAL A 244 23.79 5.27 -3.34
CA VAL A 244 23.80 6.70 -3.72
C VAL A 244 23.02 7.57 -2.74
N GLY A 245 22.49 6.99 -1.67
CA GLY A 245 21.72 7.72 -0.67
C GLY A 245 20.43 8.33 -1.23
N LEU A 246 20.20 9.61 -0.97
CA LEU A 246 18.99 10.33 -1.40
C LEU A 246 19.10 10.95 -2.82
N SER A 247 20.15 10.65 -3.58
CA SER A 247 20.39 11.25 -4.89
C SER A 247 19.21 11.06 -5.85
N ASN A 248 18.66 9.85 -5.91
CA ASN A 248 17.51 9.53 -6.79
C ASN A 248 16.25 10.30 -6.42
N PHE A 249 16.03 10.58 -5.12
CA PHE A 249 14.90 11.41 -4.66
C PHE A 249 15.09 12.87 -5.04
N ASN A 250 16.32 13.38 -4.92
CA ASN A 250 16.66 14.73 -5.35
C ASN A 250 16.49 14.90 -6.87
N GLU A 251 16.89 13.91 -7.65
CA GLU A 251 16.72 13.90 -9.10
C GLU A 251 15.24 13.98 -9.50
N LEU A 252 14.36 13.26 -8.80
CA LEU A 252 12.92 13.28 -9.08
C LEU A 252 12.24 14.61 -8.67
N ILE A 253 12.67 15.22 -7.56
CA ILE A 253 11.97 16.39 -6.98
C ILE A 253 12.57 17.72 -7.46
N SER A 254 13.86 17.76 -7.73
CA SER A 254 14.58 18.99 -8.07
C SER A 254 14.54 19.26 -9.56
N SER A 255 14.04 20.43 -9.94
CA SER A 255 14.10 20.93 -11.32
C SER A 255 15.52 21.32 -11.80
N SER A 256 16.52 21.23 -10.91
CA SER A 256 17.92 21.49 -11.21
C SER A 256 18.72 20.25 -11.62
N SER A 257 18.05 19.09 -11.75
CA SER A 257 18.65 17.85 -12.23
C SER A 257 19.08 17.96 -13.70
N ALA A 258 20.03 17.13 -14.11
CA ALA A 258 20.46 17.03 -15.51
C ALA A 258 19.30 16.68 -16.48
N ASP A 259 18.21 16.15 -15.94
CA ASP A 259 16.94 15.89 -16.65
C ASP A 259 15.82 16.77 -16.06
N ALA A 260 15.75 18.03 -16.52
CA ALA A 260 14.73 18.99 -16.08
C ALA A 260 13.28 18.49 -16.34
N ASN A 261 13.09 17.59 -17.31
CA ASN A 261 11.79 17.05 -17.65
C ASN A 261 11.30 16.02 -16.60
N LEU A 262 12.17 15.37 -15.84
CA LEU A 262 11.77 14.33 -14.91
C LEU A 262 10.85 14.85 -13.78
N SER A 263 11.21 15.96 -13.16
CA SER A 263 10.40 16.60 -12.12
C SER A 263 9.07 17.12 -12.68
N TYR A 264 9.09 17.72 -13.86
CA TYR A 264 7.88 18.17 -14.56
C TYR A 264 6.97 16.97 -14.87
N THR A 265 7.51 15.91 -15.46
CA THR A 265 6.77 14.68 -15.79
C THR A 265 6.13 14.06 -14.55
N PHE A 266 6.88 13.96 -13.44
CA PHE A 266 6.33 13.47 -12.17
C PHE A 266 5.15 14.31 -11.69
N GLY A 267 5.27 15.64 -11.73
CA GLY A 267 4.21 16.57 -11.32
C GLY A 267 2.95 16.46 -12.20
N GLU A 268 3.13 16.37 -13.52
CA GLU A 268 2.01 16.23 -14.47
C GLU A 268 1.28 14.89 -14.30
N ILE A 269 2.04 13.78 -14.19
CA ILE A 269 1.47 12.45 -14.01
C ILE A 269 0.82 12.31 -12.62
N LEU A 270 1.40 12.87 -11.57
CA LEU A 270 0.80 12.90 -10.24
C LEU A 270 -0.54 13.66 -10.26
N SER A 271 -0.55 14.84 -10.86
CA SER A 271 -1.75 15.69 -10.99
C SER A 271 -2.86 14.95 -11.74
N TRP A 272 -2.52 14.32 -12.88
CA TRP A 272 -3.47 13.51 -13.63
C TRP A 272 -3.93 12.28 -12.85
N THR A 273 -3.04 11.58 -12.15
CA THR A 273 -3.38 10.42 -11.30
C THR A 273 -4.41 10.78 -10.23
N LEU A 274 -4.23 11.92 -9.57
CA LEU A 274 -5.18 12.41 -8.55
C LEU A 274 -6.53 12.81 -9.17
N MET A 275 -6.50 13.49 -10.31
CA MET A 275 -7.71 13.85 -11.06
C MET A 275 -8.47 12.60 -11.51
N TRP A 276 -7.78 11.64 -12.10
CA TRP A 276 -8.33 10.35 -12.47
C TRP A 276 -8.97 9.63 -11.28
N ALA A 277 -8.24 9.47 -10.16
CA ALA A 277 -8.74 8.79 -8.97
C ALA A 277 -9.99 9.45 -8.41
N PHE A 278 -10.05 10.79 -8.44
CA PHE A 278 -11.23 11.55 -8.01
C PHE A 278 -12.44 11.23 -8.90
N PHE A 279 -12.32 11.42 -10.21
CA PHE A 279 -13.43 11.17 -11.12
C PHE A 279 -13.80 9.67 -11.16
N ALA A 280 -12.83 8.77 -11.24
CA ALA A 280 -13.07 7.34 -11.26
C ALA A 280 -13.78 6.82 -9.99
N THR A 281 -13.59 7.46 -8.84
CA THR A 281 -14.27 7.08 -7.60
C THR A 281 -15.64 7.73 -7.48
N PHE A 282 -15.68 9.06 -7.49
CA PHE A 282 -16.89 9.78 -7.11
C PHE A 282 -17.97 9.76 -8.20
N THR A 283 -17.59 9.87 -9.48
CA THR A 283 -18.60 9.77 -10.55
C THR A 283 -19.21 8.38 -10.61
N ASN A 284 -18.41 7.32 -10.49
CA ASN A 284 -18.91 5.96 -10.42
C ASN A 284 -19.85 5.76 -9.22
N TYR A 285 -19.48 6.27 -8.05
CA TYR A 285 -20.29 6.15 -6.86
C TYR A 285 -21.65 6.83 -6.99
N PHE A 286 -21.66 8.10 -7.39
CA PHE A 286 -22.91 8.85 -7.50
C PHE A 286 -23.80 8.32 -8.63
N LEU A 287 -23.22 7.93 -9.77
CA LEU A 287 -23.99 7.35 -10.88
C LEU A 287 -24.48 5.93 -10.55
N GLY A 288 -23.65 5.11 -9.90
CA GLY A 288 -24.08 3.79 -9.44
C GLY A 288 -25.21 3.86 -8.42
N MET A 289 -25.14 4.81 -7.48
CA MET A 289 -26.22 5.07 -6.51
C MET A 289 -27.50 5.59 -7.22
N LEU A 290 -27.36 6.50 -8.18
CA LEU A 290 -28.49 6.98 -8.97
C LEU A 290 -29.19 5.82 -9.69
N VAL A 291 -28.45 4.95 -10.36
CA VAL A 291 -28.98 3.75 -11.03
C VAL A 291 -29.64 2.82 -10.02
N ALA A 292 -29.06 2.61 -8.85
CA ALA A 292 -29.64 1.84 -7.76
C ALA A 292 -30.99 2.41 -7.31
N ILE A 293 -31.09 3.72 -7.09
CA ILE A 293 -32.34 4.40 -6.71
C ILE A 293 -33.39 4.25 -7.81
N LEU A 294 -33.02 4.46 -9.07
CA LEU A 294 -33.94 4.35 -10.20
C LEU A 294 -34.51 2.94 -10.31
N ILE A 295 -33.66 1.90 -10.29
CA ILE A 295 -34.14 0.50 -10.42
C ILE A 295 -35.00 0.09 -9.23
N ASN A 296 -34.75 0.60 -8.03
CA ASN A 296 -35.49 0.25 -6.83
C ASN A 296 -36.80 1.02 -6.66
N LYS A 297 -37.03 2.09 -7.45
CA LYS A 297 -38.24 2.92 -7.37
C LYS A 297 -39.52 2.08 -7.48
N LYS A 298 -40.58 2.41 -6.69
CA LYS A 298 -41.90 1.82 -6.80
C LYS A 298 -42.46 2.10 -8.21
N GLY A 299 -43.01 1.09 -8.87
CA GLY A 299 -43.57 1.20 -10.23
C GLY A 299 -42.63 0.79 -11.36
N ILE A 300 -41.37 0.53 -11.12
CA ILE A 300 -40.48 -0.06 -12.14
C ILE A 300 -40.83 -1.54 -12.34
N HIS A 301 -41.18 -1.90 -13.60
CA HIS A 301 -41.42 -3.27 -13.98
C HIS A 301 -40.12 -4.01 -14.29
N PHE A 302 -40.11 -5.33 -14.09
CA PHE A 302 -38.93 -6.19 -14.42
C PHE A 302 -37.64 -5.83 -13.71
N LYS A 303 -37.68 -5.36 -12.45
CA LYS A 303 -36.50 -4.99 -11.65
C LYS A 303 -35.41 -6.07 -11.65
N LYS A 304 -35.82 -7.35 -11.55
CA LYS A 304 -34.88 -8.49 -11.58
C LYS A 304 -34.13 -8.58 -12.92
N LEU A 305 -34.82 -8.33 -14.05
CA LEU A 305 -34.25 -8.36 -15.38
C LEU A 305 -33.21 -7.22 -15.54
N TRP A 306 -33.55 -5.99 -15.17
CA TRP A 306 -32.65 -4.85 -15.25
C TRP A 306 -31.38 -5.04 -14.41
N ARG A 307 -31.56 -5.52 -13.17
CA ARG A 307 -30.41 -5.88 -12.34
C ARG A 307 -29.59 -7.00 -12.96
N GLY A 308 -30.22 -8.03 -13.51
CA GLY A 308 -29.55 -9.15 -14.17
C GLY A 308 -28.71 -8.71 -15.37
N ILE A 309 -29.25 -7.83 -16.23
CA ILE A 309 -28.52 -7.28 -17.38
C ILE A 309 -27.27 -6.51 -16.92
N LEU A 310 -27.39 -5.67 -15.91
CA LEU A 310 -26.24 -4.90 -15.39
C LEU A 310 -25.22 -5.82 -14.69
N VAL A 311 -25.68 -6.81 -13.93
CA VAL A 311 -24.79 -7.77 -13.28
C VAL A 311 -24.06 -8.65 -14.29
N LEU A 312 -24.70 -8.98 -15.40
CA LEU A 312 -24.06 -9.79 -16.45
C LEU A 312 -22.79 -9.15 -17.01
N THR A 313 -22.72 -7.81 -17.02
CA THR A 313 -21.51 -7.09 -17.46
C THR A 313 -20.32 -7.34 -16.54
N ILE A 314 -20.57 -7.62 -15.26
CA ILE A 314 -19.50 -7.95 -14.27
C ILE A 314 -18.95 -9.36 -14.54
N ALA A 315 -19.75 -10.27 -15.09
CA ALA A 315 -19.32 -11.63 -15.39
C ALA A 315 -18.34 -11.71 -16.57
N VAL A 316 -18.31 -10.66 -17.41
CA VAL A 316 -17.30 -10.56 -18.50
C VAL A 316 -15.97 -10.10 -17.90
N PRO A 317 -14.86 -10.84 -18.12
CA PRO A 317 -13.56 -10.39 -17.64
C PRO A 317 -13.22 -8.98 -18.14
N GLN A 318 -12.90 -8.09 -17.21
CA GLN A 318 -12.68 -6.66 -17.47
C GLN A 318 -11.67 -6.40 -18.60
N PHE A 319 -10.60 -7.21 -18.67
CA PHE A 319 -9.57 -7.02 -19.70
C PHE A 319 -10.11 -7.22 -21.12
N ILE A 320 -11.05 -8.15 -21.33
CA ILE A 320 -11.69 -8.37 -22.63
C ILE A 320 -12.50 -7.13 -23.00
N SER A 321 -13.34 -6.65 -22.08
CA SER A 321 -14.18 -5.47 -22.32
C SER A 321 -13.34 -4.23 -22.64
N LEU A 322 -12.27 -3.98 -21.89
CA LEU A 322 -11.40 -2.82 -22.09
C LEU A 322 -10.65 -2.87 -23.42
N LEU A 323 -10.08 -4.00 -23.80
CA LEU A 323 -9.40 -4.17 -25.10
C LEU A 323 -10.36 -4.01 -26.28
N TYR A 324 -11.57 -4.57 -26.18
CA TYR A 324 -12.58 -4.39 -27.20
C TYR A 324 -12.99 -2.92 -27.36
N VAL A 325 -13.28 -2.26 -26.24
CA VAL A 325 -13.68 -0.85 -26.25
C VAL A 325 -12.55 0.04 -26.78
N SER A 326 -11.29 -0.25 -26.44
CA SER A 326 -10.14 0.44 -27.02
C SER A 326 -10.17 0.40 -28.56
N LYS A 327 -10.48 -0.78 -29.13
CA LYS A 327 -10.60 -0.96 -30.60
C LYS A 327 -11.84 -0.30 -31.20
N LEU A 328 -12.96 -0.27 -30.48
CA LEU A 328 -14.15 0.42 -30.94
C LEU A 328 -13.92 1.92 -31.16
N PHE A 329 -13.11 2.55 -30.30
CA PHE A 329 -12.76 3.98 -30.36
C PHE A 329 -11.46 4.27 -31.09
N ASP A 330 -10.87 3.29 -31.77
CA ASP A 330 -9.70 3.53 -32.63
C ASP A 330 -10.10 4.41 -33.85
N THR A 331 -9.13 5.07 -34.50
CA THR A 331 -9.37 5.96 -35.63
C THR A 331 -10.16 5.25 -36.75
N ASN A 332 -9.85 3.98 -37.02
CA ASN A 332 -10.57 3.12 -37.96
C ASN A 332 -11.62 2.23 -37.26
N GLY A 333 -12.01 2.55 -36.02
CA GLY A 333 -12.94 1.76 -35.22
C GLY A 333 -14.40 1.94 -35.62
N VAL A 334 -15.24 1.04 -35.11
CA VAL A 334 -16.68 0.99 -35.41
C VAL A 334 -17.39 2.29 -35.04
N VAL A 335 -17.01 2.95 -33.94
CA VAL A 335 -17.62 4.22 -33.53
C VAL A 335 -17.45 5.29 -34.60
N ASN A 336 -16.24 5.50 -35.11
CA ASN A 336 -15.98 6.45 -36.19
C ASN A 336 -16.71 6.05 -37.49
N ALA A 337 -16.71 4.78 -37.84
CA ALA A 337 -17.42 4.29 -39.05
C ALA A 337 -18.94 4.57 -38.96
N MET A 338 -19.54 4.40 -37.78
CA MET A 338 -20.96 4.72 -37.55
C MET A 338 -21.23 6.23 -37.60
N LEU A 339 -20.40 7.05 -36.97
CA LEU A 339 -20.55 8.51 -36.92
C LEU A 339 -20.42 9.13 -38.31
N LEU A 340 -19.45 8.67 -39.13
CA LEU A 340 -19.28 9.06 -40.53
C LEU A 340 -20.49 8.65 -41.36
N LYS A 341 -20.95 7.41 -41.23
CA LYS A 341 -22.09 6.90 -41.98
C LYS A 341 -23.40 7.63 -41.65
N LEU A 342 -23.55 8.07 -40.40
CA LEU A 342 -24.74 8.85 -39.98
C LEU A 342 -24.61 10.34 -40.25
N GLY A 343 -23.47 10.81 -40.77
CA GLY A 343 -23.24 12.22 -41.09
C GLY A 343 -23.06 13.13 -39.88
N PHE A 344 -22.74 12.59 -38.71
CA PHE A 344 -22.47 13.38 -37.54
C PHE A 344 -21.06 14.00 -37.53
N ILE A 345 -20.14 13.42 -38.27
CA ILE A 345 -18.77 13.90 -38.41
C ILE A 345 -18.35 13.77 -39.91
N ASP A 346 -17.49 14.68 -40.36
CA ASP A 346 -16.93 14.67 -41.71
C ASP A 346 -15.58 13.93 -41.79
N GLN A 347 -14.88 13.83 -40.66
CA GLN A 347 -13.59 13.14 -40.54
C GLN A 347 -13.54 12.31 -39.27
N ALA A 348 -12.78 11.19 -39.31
CA ALA A 348 -12.61 10.32 -38.17
C ALA A 348 -11.98 11.05 -36.99
N ILE A 349 -12.57 10.90 -35.79
CA ILE A 349 -12.05 11.48 -34.56
C ILE A 349 -10.88 10.60 -34.06
N ARG A 350 -9.76 11.25 -33.78
CA ARG A 350 -8.56 10.59 -33.23
C ARG A 350 -8.60 10.57 -31.71
N PHE A 351 -9.49 9.75 -31.16
CA PHE A 351 -9.77 9.71 -29.72
C PHE A 351 -8.53 9.49 -28.87
N TRP A 352 -7.63 8.59 -29.31
CA TRP A 352 -6.43 8.21 -28.54
C TRP A 352 -5.17 9.00 -28.91
N GLU A 353 -5.27 9.95 -29.84
CA GLU A 353 -4.12 10.77 -30.27
C GLU A 353 -4.14 12.19 -29.66
N ASN A 354 -5.24 12.59 -29.04
CA ASN A 354 -5.36 13.87 -28.36
C ASN A 354 -5.51 13.64 -26.85
N THR A 355 -4.70 14.32 -26.04
CA THR A 355 -4.65 14.17 -24.58
C THR A 355 -6.02 14.36 -23.93
N THR A 356 -6.72 15.44 -24.27
CA THR A 356 -8.01 15.75 -23.64
C THR A 356 -9.07 14.70 -23.97
N SER A 357 -9.19 14.32 -25.25
CA SER A 357 -10.16 13.30 -25.65
C SER A 357 -9.85 11.94 -25.05
N ALA A 358 -8.58 11.55 -24.99
CA ALA A 358 -8.16 10.29 -24.38
C ALA A 358 -8.46 10.26 -22.87
N ARG A 359 -8.11 11.31 -22.13
CA ARG A 359 -8.39 11.43 -20.69
C ARG A 359 -9.89 11.40 -20.39
N ILE A 360 -10.71 12.14 -21.15
CA ILE A 360 -12.17 12.12 -20.99
C ILE A 360 -12.72 10.74 -21.31
N LEU A 361 -12.30 10.15 -22.41
CA LEU A 361 -12.83 8.85 -22.85
C LEU A 361 -12.49 7.73 -21.84
N VAL A 362 -11.28 7.74 -21.28
CA VAL A 362 -10.88 6.80 -20.23
C VAL A 362 -11.79 6.91 -19.01
N ILE A 363 -12.12 8.15 -18.57
CA ILE A 363 -13.05 8.39 -17.46
C ILE A 363 -14.45 7.86 -17.80
N VAL A 364 -14.97 8.16 -18.99
CA VAL A 364 -16.32 7.73 -19.44
C VAL A 364 -16.41 6.21 -19.52
N ILE A 365 -15.41 5.55 -20.07
CA ILE A 365 -15.37 4.09 -20.15
C ILE A 365 -15.28 3.48 -18.74
N ASN A 366 -14.49 4.05 -17.85
CA ASN A 366 -14.42 3.58 -16.47
C ASN A 366 -15.75 3.73 -15.72
N ILE A 367 -16.51 4.79 -15.99
CA ILE A 367 -17.87 4.99 -15.45
C ILE A 367 -18.77 3.85 -15.93
N TRP A 368 -18.76 3.55 -17.23
CA TRP A 368 -19.57 2.47 -17.80
C TRP A 368 -19.24 1.11 -17.17
N VAL A 369 -17.96 0.81 -16.95
CA VAL A 369 -17.52 -0.45 -16.32
C VAL A 369 -17.83 -0.50 -14.83
N GLY A 370 -17.74 0.62 -14.13
CA GLY A 370 -17.85 0.69 -12.66
C GLY A 370 -19.29 0.76 -12.14
N ILE A 371 -20.22 1.35 -12.90
CA ILE A 371 -21.62 1.53 -12.47
C ILE A 371 -22.30 0.23 -12.02
N PRO A 372 -22.22 -0.92 -12.74
CA PRO A 372 -22.93 -2.12 -12.35
C PRO A 372 -22.60 -2.63 -10.95
N TYR A 373 -21.32 -2.65 -10.62
CA TYR A 373 -20.87 -3.08 -9.29
C TYR A 373 -21.33 -2.12 -8.19
N LEU A 374 -21.17 -0.82 -8.40
CA LEU A 374 -21.60 0.20 -7.42
C LEU A 374 -23.11 0.28 -7.28
N MET A 375 -23.86 0.01 -8.33
CA MET A 375 -25.31 -0.16 -8.25
C MET A 375 -25.70 -1.30 -7.31
N LEU A 376 -24.99 -2.45 -7.37
CA LEU A 376 -25.26 -3.57 -6.47
C LEU A 376 -24.96 -3.21 -5.01
N VAL A 377 -23.78 -2.65 -4.75
CA VAL A 377 -23.36 -2.20 -3.41
C VAL A 377 -24.37 -1.19 -2.85
N SER A 378 -24.68 -0.16 -3.65
CA SER A 378 -25.66 0.87 -3.25
C SER A 378 -27.06 0.31 -3.03
N THR A 379 -27.51 -0.67 -3.83
CA THR A 379 -28.80 -1.31 -3.64
C THR A 379 -28.88 -2.02 -2.28
N GLY A 380 -27.82 -2.76 -1.90
CA GLY A 380 -27.77 -3.44 -0.60
C GLY A 380 -27.89 -2.47 0.57
N ILE A 381 -27.17 -1.35 0.51
CA ILE A 381 -27.20 -0.34 1.57
C ILE A 381 -28.53 0.42 1.61
N LEU A 382 -29.07 0.82 0.45
CA LEU A 382 -30.36 1.50 0.36
C LEU A 382 -31.53 0.69 0.97
N MET A 383 -31.47 -0.64 0.89
CA MET A 383 -32.48 -1.51 1.49
C MET A 383 -32.44 -1.55 3.02
N ASN A 384 -31.34 -1.12 3.63
CA ASN A 384 -31.17 -1.06 5.08
C ASN A 384 -31.67 0.26 5.69
N ILE A 385 -31.99 1.27 4.87
CA ILE A 385 -32.55 2.52 5.37
C ILE A 385 -33.99 2.26 5.80
N PRO A 386 -34.37 2.55 7.08
CA PRO A 386 -35.75 2.35 7.57
C PRO A 386 -36.76 3.12 6.73
N GLN A 387 -37.86 2.44 6.32
CA GLN A 387 -38.90 3.06 5.52
C GLN A 387 -39.66 4.16 6.28
N ASP A 388 -39.76 4.03 7.59
CA ASP A 388 -40.41 5.00 8.48
C ASP A 388 -39.80 6.42 8.33
N LEU A 389 -38.50 6.53 8.07
CA LEU A 389 -37.85 7.82 7.82
C LEU A 389 -38.39 8.50 6.55
N TYR A 390 -38.69 7.73 5.51
CA TYR A 390 -39.27 8.26 4.29
C TYR A 390 -40.77 8.56 4.44
N GLU A 391 -41.47 7.78 5.22
CA GLU A 391 -42.94 7.96 5.47
C GLU A 391 -43.16 9.19 6.35
N SER A 392 -42.45 9.33 7.46
CA SER A 392 -42.53 10.52 8.32
C SER A 392 -42.16 11.80 7.57
N SER A 393 -41.06 11.77 6.80
CA SER A 393 -40.64 12.94 6.01
C SER A 393 -41.67 13.36 4.95
N LYS A 394 -42.48 12.42 4.41
CA LYS A 394 -43.59 12.73 3.49
C LYS A 394 -44.73 13.41 4.21
N ILE A 395 -45.06 12.97 5.43
CA ILE A 395 -46.08 13.59 6.27
C ILE A 395 -45.67 15.04 6.56
N ASP A 396 -44.36 15.30 6.79
CA ASP A 396 -43.78 16.63 6.97
C ASP A 396 -43.67 17.46 5.67
N GLY A 397 -44.15 16.93 4.52
CA GLY A 397 -44.18 17.64 3.24
C GLY A 397 -42.83 17.68 2.52
N ALA A 398 -41.87 16.83 2.85
CA ALA A 398 -40.56 16.80 2.20
C ALA A 398 -40.67 16.30 0.75
N SER A 399 -40.02 17.05 -0.17
CA SER A 399 -39.88 16.65 -1.56
C SER A 399 -38.92 15.46 -1.71
N VAL A 400 -38.98 14.74 -2.84
CA VAL A 400 -38.10 13.61 -3.15
C VAL A 400 -36.61 14.04 -3.10
N TRP A 401 -36.29 15.27 -3.55
CA TRP A 401 -34.94 15.81 -3.49
C TRP A 401 -34.50 16.08 -2.05
N GLN A 402 -35.38 16.57 -1.20
CA GLN A 402 -35.09 16.76 0.23
C GLN A 402 -34.87 15.45 0.94
N GLN A 403 -35.67 14.43 0.64
CA GLN A 403 -35.46 13.06 1.16
C GLN A 403 -34.11 12.49 0.72
N TYR A 404 -33.74 12.68 -0.56
CA TYR A 404 -32.43 12.25 -1.05
C TYR A 404 -31.30 12.96 -0.32
N MET A 405 -31.34 14.29 -0.23
CA MET A 405 -30.24 15.09 0.35
C MET A 405 -30.12 14.98 1.86
N LYS A 406 -31.24 14.74 2.59
CA LYS A 406 -31.26 14.76 4.05
C LYS A 406 -31.31 13.37 4.70
N ILE A 407 -31.79 12.36 3.99
CA ILE A 407 -31.91 10.99 4.50
C ILE A 407 -30.97 10.06 3.74
N THR A 408 -31.16 9.92 2.41
CA THR A 408 -30.46 8.93 1.61
C THR A 408 -28.97 9.18 1.53
N LEU A 409 -28.59 10.38 1.07
CA LEU A 409 -27.18 10.71 0.81
C LEU A 409 -26.31 10.69 2.08
N PRO A 410 -26.72 11.29 3.22
CA PRO A 410 -25.94 11.23 4.45
C PRO A 410 -25.74 9.80 4.95
N TYR A 411 -26.80 8.99 4.95
CA TYR A 411 -26.73 7.58 5.35
C TYR A 411 -25.78 6.78 4.44
N MET A 412 -25.94 6.96 3.13
CA MET A 412 -25.07 6.29 2.15
C MET A 412 -23.59 6.67 2.34
N LEU A 413 -23.29 7.97 2.48
CA LEU A 413 -21.90 8.44 2.68
C LEU A 413 -21.33 7.98 4.03
N PHE A 414 -22.15 7.89 5.06
CA PHE A 414 -21.73 7.36 6.35
C PHE A 414 -21.31 5.89 6.23
N VAL A 415 -22.16 5.05 5.66
CA VAL A 415 -21.89 3.60 5.54
C VAL A 415 -20.76 3.32 4.54
N THR A 416 -20.70 4.05 3.43
CA THR A 416 -19.72 3.81 2.37
C THR A 416 -18.43 4.62 2.50
N GLY A 417 -18.30 5.49 3.49
CA GLY A 417 -17.13 6.33 3.66
C GLY A 417 -15.80 5.58 3.62
N PRO A 418 -15.59 4.55 4.45
CA PRO A 418 -14.37 3.72 4.41
C PRO A 418 -14.16 3.01 3.06
N TYR A 419 -15.25 2.55 2.44
CA TYR A 419 -15.21 1.92 1.12
C TYR A 419 -14.76 2.92 0.03
N LEU A 420 -15.28 4.16 0.05
CA LEU A 420 -14.89 5.21 -0.90
C LEU A 420 -13.40 5.55 -0.79
N LEU A 421 -12.86 5.60 0.43
CA LEU A 421 -11.43 5.77 0.63
C LEU A 421 -10.63 4.63 -0.02
N THR A 422 -11.03 3.38 0.21
CA THR A 422 -10.39 2.20 -0.40
C THR A 422 -10.47 2.26 -1.92
N GLN A 423 -11.60 2.66 -2.49
CA GLN A 423 -11.78 2.82 -3.94
C GLN A 423 -10.91 3.96 -4.51
N PHE A 424 -10.79 5.06 -3.80
CA PHE A 424 -9.93 6.17 -4.23
C PHE A 424 -8.45 5.74 -4.29
N ILE A 425 -7.96 5.05 -3.24
CA ILE A 425 -6.62 4.48 -3.20
C ILE A 425 -6.43 3.44 -4.32
N GLY A 426 -7.42 2.57 -4.52
CA GLY A 426 -7.42 1.58 -5.59
C GLY A 426 -7.34 2.22 -6.98
N ASN A 427 -8.01 3.36 -7.19
CA ASN A 427 -7.96 4.08 -8.45
C ASN A 427 -6.63 4.80 -8.68
N ILE A 428 -5.92 5.28 -7.65
CA ILE A 428 -4.54 5.78 -7.80
C ILE A 428 -3.62 4.68 -8.36
N ASN A 429 -3.86 3.43 -7.95
CA ASN A 429 -3.09 2.26 -8.37
C ASN A 429 -3.78 1.44 -9.49
N ASN A 430 -4.67 2.04 -10.24
CA ASN A 430 -5.43 1.34 -11.28
C ASN A 430 -4.61 1.16 -12.56
N PHE A 431 -3.84 0.08 -12.61
CA PHE A 431 -3.02 -0.27 -13.76
C PHE A 431 -3.87 -0.68 -14.98
N ASN A 432 -4.87 -1.55 -14.76
CA ASN A 432 -5.55 -2.26 -15.85
C ASN A 432 -6.31 -1.35 -16.79
N VAL A 433 -7.08 -0.39 -16.26
CA VAL A 433 -7.93 0.48 -17.09
C VAL A 433 -7.07 1.29 -18.05
N ILE A 434 -6.02 1.93 -17.56
CA ILE A 434 -5.16 2.77 -18.39
C ILE A 434 -4.36 1.93 -19.38
N TYR A 435 -3.69 0.88 -18.89
CA TYR A 435 -2.83 0.05 -19.73
C TYR A 435 -3.60 -0.64 -20.86
N LEU A 436 -4.78 -1.17 -20.57
CA LEU A 436 -5.57 -1.91 -21.57
C LEU A 436 -6.36 -1.02 -22.53
N LEU A 437 -6.73 0.20 -22.13
CA LEU A 437 -7.46 1.13 -23.01
C LEU A 437 -6.52 1.89 -23.93
N THR A 438 -5.48 2.50 -23.37
CA THR A 438 -4.66 3.47 -24.10
C THR A 438 -3.29 2.91 -24.45
N SER A 439 -2.80 1.90 -23.73
CA SER A 439 -1.39 1.48 -23.78
C SER A 439 -0.44 2.69 -23.62
N GLY A 440 -0.89 3.68 -22.84
CA GLY A 440 -0.17 4.91 -22.57
C GLY A 440 -0.29 6.00 -23.64
N ARG A 441 -1.09 5.87 -24.68
CA ARG A 441 -1.30 6.92 -25.70
C ARG A 441 -2.11 8.12 -25.17
N PRO A 442 -1.90 9.32 -25.70
CA PRO A 442 -0.89 9.74 -26.67
C PRO A 442 0.46 10.01 -26.00
N ALA A 443 1.54 9.89 -26.77
CA ALA A 443 2.86 10.37 -26.37
C ALA A 443 2.91 11.91 -26.42
N SER A 444 3.72 12.52 -25.55
CA SER A 444 4.00 13.94 -25.55
C SER A 444 5.50 14.19 -25.47
N PRO A 445 6.05 15.10 -26.29
CA PRO A 445 7.47 15.46 -26.22
C PRO A 445 7.88 16.00 -24.84
N ASP A 446 6.97 16.68 -24.14
CA ASP A 446 7.22 17.28 -22.81
C ASP A 446 7.37 16.23 -21.71
N LEU A 447 6.95 14.98 -21.95
CA LEU A 447 7.01 13.88 -21.03
C LEU A 447 8.14 12.87 -21.34
N VAL A 448 9.05 13.25 -22.25
CA VAL A 448 10.24 12.45 -22.57
C VAL A 448 11.31 12.72 -21.52
N THR A 449 11.76 11.66 -20.86
CA THR A 449 12.82 11.72 -19.83
C THR A 449 13.92 10.71 -20.13
N SER A 450 15.13 10.97 -19.66
CA SER A 450 16.27 10.05 -19.78
C SER A 450 16.05 8.75 -19.00
N GLY A 451 15.27 8.81 -17.93
CA GLY A 451 14.96 7.67 -17.05
C GLY A 451 13.80 6.79 -17.50
N GLY A 452 13.08 7.18 -18.55
CA GLY A 452 11.90 6.49 -19.07
C GLY A 452 10.72 7.43 -19.32
N SER A 453 10.36 7.57 -20.59
CA SER A 453 9.29 8.47 -21.02
C SER A 453 7.93 8.05 -20.46
N ALA A 454 7.13 9.04 -20.12
CA ALA A 454 5.73 8.87 -19.79
C ALA A 454 4.82 9.28 -20.95
N THR A 455 3.58 8.93 -20.88
CA THR A 455 2.55 9.33 -21.82
C THR A 455 1.44 10.09 -21.10
N THR A 456 0.60 10.80 -21.85
CA THR A 456 -0.33 11.76 -21.26
C THR A 456 -1.49 11.12 -20.50
N THR A 457 -1.77 9.84 -20.71
CA THR A 457 -2.78 9.08 -19.96
C THR A 457 -2.18 8.18 -18.90
N ASP A 458 -0.85 8.08 -18.79
CA ASP A 458 -0.22 7.29 -17.76
C ASP A 458 -0.60 7.79 -16.36
N LEU A 459 -0.85 6.85 -15.48
CA LEU A 459 -0.84 7.08 -14.04
C LEU A 459 0.57 6.79 -13.50
N LEU A 460 0.83 7.19 -12.28
CA LEU A 460 2.13 6.89 -11.65
C LEU A 460 2.47 5.40 -11.68
N ILE A 461 1.48 4.53 -11.51
CA ILE A 461 1.68 3.07 -11.55
C ILE A 461 1.98 2.53 -12.94
N THR A 462 1.34 3.05 -14.01
CA THR A 462 1.62 2.62 -15.38
C THR A 462 2.93 3.18 -15.88
N TRP A 463 3.28 4.40 -15.51
CA TRP A 463 4.60 4.97 -15.79
C TRP A 463 5.72 4.19 -15.08
N LEU A 464 5.54 3.85 -13.78
CA LEU A 464 6.46 2.98 -13.05
C LEU A 464 6.68 1.65 -13.78
N PHE A 465 5.60 1.02 -14.26
CA PHE A 465 5.69 -0.22 -15.02
C PHE A 465 6.50 -0.02 -16.32
N ASN A 466 6.22 1.04 -17.06
CA ASN A 466 6.94 1.35 -18.31
C ASN A 466 8.44 1.60 -18.07
N ILE A 467 8.80 2.27 -16.96
CA ILE A 467 10.19 2.51 -16.56
C ILE A 467 10.91 1.18 -16.24
N THR A 468 10.21 0.23 -15.60
CA THR A 468 10.83 -1.05 -15.22
C THR A 468 10.92 -2.06 -16.35
N THR A 469 9.97 -2.06 -17.27
CA THR A 469 9.88 -3.04 -18.37
C THR A 469 10.36 -2.49 -19.71
N GLY A 470 10.60 -1.18 -19.80
CA GLY A 470 11.11 -0.52 -21.01
C GLY A 470 12.57 -0.82 -21.29
N ALA A 471 13.05 -0.32 -22.40
CA ALA A 471 14.42 -0.58 -22.89
C ALA A 471 15.53 -0.09 -21.91
N THR A 472 15.24 0.91 -21.09
CA THR A 472 16.18 1.49 -20.11
C THR A 472 16.17 0.81 -18.75
N SER A 473 15.09 0.08 -18.41
CA SER A 473 14.90 -0.66 -17.15
C SER A 473 15.43 0.08 -15.90
N ASN A 474 14.86 1.25 -15.61
CA ASN A 474 15.36 2.12 -14.53
C ASN A 474 14.73 1.75 -13.18
N TYR A 475 15.27 0.74 -12.52
CA TYR A 475 14.72 0.20 -11.26
C TYR A 475 14.81 1.16 -10.08
N LYS A 476 15.91 1.96 -9.99
CA LYS A 476 16.08 2.97 -8.93
C LYS A 476 14.99 4.04 -8.98
N LEU A 477 14.69 4.55 -10.18
CA LEU A 477 13.66 5.57 -10.37
C LEU A 477 12.27 5.00 -10.09
N ALA A 478 11.98 3.79 -10.57
CA ALA A 478 10.72 3.11 -10.29
C ALA A 478 10.51 2.90 -8.78
N ALA A 479 11.54 2.51 -8.05
CA ALA A 479 11.48 2.34 -6.60
C ALA A 479 11.22 3.68 -5.88
N VAL A 480 11.84 4.78 -6.32
CA VAL A 480 11.57 6.13 -5.78
C VAL A 480 10.12 6.54 -6.04
N ILE A 481 9.62 6.37 -7.27
CA ILE A 481 8.22 6.69 -7.62
C ILE A 481 7.26 5.87 -6.76
N ALA A 482 7.52 4.56 -6.56
CA ALA A 482 6.69 3.72 -5.69
C ALA A 482 6.64 4.22 -4.23
N ILE A 483 7.78 4.66 -3.68
CA ILE A 483 7.83 5.27 -2.34
C ILE A 483 7.04 6.59 -2.33
N MET A 484 7.17 7.42 -3.36
CA MET A 484 6.43 8.69 -3.45
C MET A 484 4.91 8.46 -3.57
N ILE A 485 4.47 7.45 -4.36
CA ILE A 485 3.07 7.02 -4.41
C ILE A 485 2.58 6.64 -3.00
N PHE A 486 3.36 5.81 -2.30
CA PHE A 486 3.01 5.41 -0.94
C PHE A 486 2.86 6.62 0.00
N VAL A 487 3.79 7.56 -0.03
CA VAL A 487 3.75 8.78 0.81
C VAL A 487 2.50 9.61 0.50
N VAL A 488 2.22 9.86 -0.79
CA VAL A 488 1.03 10.62 -1.22
C VAL A 488 -0.25 9.92 -0.77
N VAL A 489 -0.36 8.61 -1.02
CA VAL A 489 -1.53 7.81 -0.64
C VAL A 489 -1.70 7.76 0.88
N ALA A 490 -0.63 7.58 1.64
CA ALA A 490 -0.66 7.55 3.10
C ALA A 490 -1.14 8.90 3.68
N VAL A 491 -0.60 10.00 3.18
CA VAL A 491 -1.01 11.35 3.62
C VAL A 491 -2.49 11.58 3.30
N LEU A 492 -2.92 11.31 2.06
CA LEU A 492 -4.32 11.48 1.67
C LEU A 492 -5.25 10.57 2.47
N SER A 493 -4.85 9.32 2.70
CA SER A 493 -5.64 8.37 3.50
C SER A 493 -5.82 8.83 4.93
N LEU A 494 -4.76 9.33 5.56
CA LEU A 494 -4.81 9.87 6.92
C LEU A 494 -5.69 11.14 7.00
N ILE A 495 -5.61 12.01 5.99
CA ILE A 495 -6.46 13.19 5.89
C ILE A 495 -7.94 12.77 5.81
N VAL A 496 -8.27 11.90 4.85
CA VAL A 496 -9.65 11.45 4.62
C VAL A 496 -10.18 10.66 5.80
N TYR A 497 -9.38 9.77 6.40
CA TYR A 497 -9.75 9.02 7.59
C TYR A 497 -10.19 9.93 8.76
N ASN A 498 -9.47 11.03 8.99
CA ASN A 498 -9.80 12.01 10.03
C ASN A 498 -11.04 12.88 9.71
N VAL A 499 -11.42 12.95 8.42
CA VAL A 499 -12.59 13.75 7.98
C VAL A 499 -13.88 12.94 7.96
N ILE A 500 -13.79 11.63 7.75
CA ILE A 500 -14.97 10.76 7.65
C ILE A 500 -15.60 10.56 9.03
N PRO A 501 -16.88 10.95 9.25
CA PRO A 501 -17.54 10.82 10.55
C PRO A 501 -17.68 9.36 11.03
N SER A 502 -17.84 8.41 10.11
CA SER A 502 -18.02 6.98 10.43
C SER A 502 -16.80 6.33 11.10
N THR A 503 -15.62 6.93 10.99
CA THR A 503 -14.40 6.42 11.65
C THR A 503 -14.18 7.07 13.01
N ARG A 504 -14.89 8.17 13.31
CA ARG A 504 -14.69 8.97 14.53
C ARG A 504 -15.72 8.70 15.62
N ASN A 505 -16.91 8.25 15.26
CA ASN A 505 -18.06 8.09 16.16
C ASN A 505 -18.65 6.68 16.04
N GLU A 506 -17.83 5.64 16.27
CA GLU A 506 -18.35 4.26 16.36
C GLU A 506 -19.35 4.10 17.52
N GLU A 507 -19.26 4.94 18.55
CA GLU A 507 -20.09 4.88 19.75
C GLU A 507 -21.49 5.52 19.58
N ASP A 508 -21.72 6.39 18.58
CA ASP A 508 -22.98 7.11 18.42
C ASP A 508 -24.09 6.28 17.70
N TYR A 509 -23.78 5.06 17.23
CA TYR A 509 -24.70 4.22 16.47
C TYR A 509 -24.72 2.75 16.91
N SER A 510 -24.18 2.43 18.10
CA SER A 510 -24.26 1.11 18.72
C SER A 510 -25.48 0.98 19.64
#